data_7e9badb262642bba24255d20e29fd03f
#
_entry.id   7e9badb262642bba24255d20e29fd03f
#
_cell.length_a   1.000
_cell.length_b   1.000
_cell.length_c   1.000
_cell.angle_alpha   90.00
_cell.angle_beta   90.00
_cell.angle_gamma   90.00
#
_symmetry.space_group_name_H-M   'P 1'
#
loop_
_entity.id
_entity.type
_entity.pdbx_description
1 polymer ?
#
loop_
_entity_poly.entity_id
_entity_poly.type
_entity_poly.pdbx_seq_one_letter_code
_entity_poly.pdbx_strand_id
1 'polypeptide(L)'
;MLKICLVATFPPSIRALNEYSYHIAREIERHKDVELTILADILEEQDPEQGVRAYPEHLSKLAELPGVKIVRCWKFGSIATPMRILAAVREEKPDVVWFNLIFSSFGAAANPFAAFAGLSAPALTRAAGFFTHITLHHIAEHVDFGQAGIGKREKLYRKGSDVATRTLLKAHSVSVLLSDYRRTLQAKYAAQNVMVGTHGTFATLSSPPDFSKRGNPELRILAFGHWGTYKRLETLMEAFPSILERVPNARLIVAGGNHSAAPNYTQNVRDAQPKHLPIEFLGYVAEKDVPKLFRTSSVLIMPYDSSTGSSGPAHQACEYGLPIVCADIEDFRCMADDDDMAIVFYKRGDAADLADTVTALLHSEELQRQMSMHNFEAGVQMMMATVARNYLRWFELQRIKRAIQAQSRSGRLRGRFGNSAPDPAFQIGSKGLHQPGRLHSIEAGHPAADTALGADSHPPSAAQGELS
;
A
#
# COMPACT_ATOMS: atom_id res chain seq x y z
N MET A 1 18.70 13.44 21.48
CA MET A 1 17.31 12.91 21.32
C MET A 1 16.68 13.63 20.16
N LEU A 2 16.09 12.90 19.21
CA LEU A 2 15.39 13.45 18.04
C LEU A 2 13.91 13.62 18.40
N LYS A 3 13.37 14.83 18.26
CA LYS A 3 11.95 15.13 18.57
C LYS A 3 11.13 15.12 17.30
N ILE A 4 10.10 14.27 17.24
CA ILE A 4 9.24 14.11 16.07
C ILE A 4 7.79 14.37 16.44
N CYS A 5 7.10 15.24 15.70
CA CYS A 5 5.64 15.30 15.68
C CYS A 5 5.10 14.56 14.46
N LEU A 6 4.39 13.45 14.66
CA LEU A 6 3.68 12.71 13.61
C LEU A 6 2.24 13.22 13.51
N VAL A 7 1.90 13.87 12.42
CA VAL A 7 0.53 14.32 12.11
C VAL A 7 -0.19 13.25 11.34
N ALA A 8 -1.17 12.61 11.96
CA ALA A 8 -1.88 11.48 11.37
C ALA A 8 -3.24 11.24 12.05
N THR A 9 -4.13 10.50 11.41
CA THR A 9 -5.23 9.83 12.09
C THR A 9 -4.68 8.73 12.99
N PHE A 10 -5.25 8.57 14.18
CA PHE A 10 -4.72 7.62 15.18
C PHE A 10 -5.85 6.91 15.92
N PRO A 11 -5.73 5.61 16.26
CA PRO A 11 -6.74 4.88 16.98
C PRO A 11 -7.21 5.63 18.26
N PRO A 12 -8.51 5.51 18.64
CA PRO A 12 -9.54 4.65 18.07
C PRO A 12 -10.26 5.25 16.86
N SER A 13 -9.76 6.32 16.25
CA SER A 13 -10.31 6.86 15.00
C SER A 13 -10.49 5.74 13.95
N ILE A 14 -11.63 5.73 13.25
CA ILE A 14 -11.94 4.78 12.17
C ILE A 14 -11.51 5.29 10.80
N ARG A 15 -10.80 6.42 10.74
CA ARG A 15 -10.37 7.05 9.49
C ARG A 15 -9.15 6.35 8.91
N ALA A 16 -9.01 6.47 7.60
CA ALA A 16 -7.89 5.85 6.88
C ALA A 16 -6.52 6.19 7.50
N LEU A 17 -5.59 5.26 7.41
CA LEU A 17 -4.22 5.33 7.93
C LEU A 17 -4.08 5.29 9.46
N ASN A 18 -5.16 5.14 10.23
CA ASN A 18 -5.12 5.06 11.69
C ASN A 18 -4.24 3.89 12.18
N GLU A 19 -4.46 2.66 11.66
CA GLU A 19 -3.68 1.47 12.00
C GLU A 19 -2.23 1.58 11.50
N TYR A 20 -2.02 2.08 10.28
CA TYR A 20 -0.68 2.34 9.78
C TYR A 20 0.10 3.28 10.71
N SER A 21 -0.57 4.35 11.14
CA SER A 21 0.03 5.33 12.05
C SER A 21 0.37 4.73 13.42
N TYR A 22 -0.45 3.80 13.91
CA TYR A 22 -0.16 3.06 15.12
C TYR A 22 1.08 2.16 14.94
N HIS A 23 1.13 1.36 13.88
CA HIS A 23 2.24 0.42 13.66
C HIS A 23 3.58 1.14 13.48
N ILE A 24 3.64 2.24 12.72
CA ILE A 24 4.87 3.02 12.58
C ILE A 24 5.26 3.69 13.89
N ALA A 25 4.30 4.23 14.66
CA ALA A 25 4.55 4.84 15.96
C ALA A 25 5.08 3.84 16.99
N ARG A 26 4.52 2.62 17.01
CA ARG A 26 4.96 1.52 17.86
C ARG A 26 6.42 1.12 17.60
N GLU A 27 6.84 1.11 16.32
CA GLU A 27 8.23 0.81 16.00
C GLU A 27 9.17 1.96 16.35
N ILE A 28 8.74 3.22 16.20
CA ILE A 28 9.53 4.40 16.58
C ILE A 28 9.70 4.47 18.09
N GLU A 29 8.68 4.15 18.87
CA GLU A 29 8.71 4.16 20.34
C GLU A 29 9.82 3.28 20.92
N ARG A 30 10.20 2.20 20.23
CA ARG A 30 11.31 1.33 20.63
C ARG A 30 12.69 1.99 20.58
N HIS A 31 12.82 3.16 19.95
CA HIS A 31 14.06 3.89 19.81
C HIS A 31 14.22 4.91 20.94
N LYS A 32 15.05 4.60 21.94
CA LYS A 32 15.24 5.41 23.17
C LYS A 32 15.82 6.81 22.93
N ASP A 33 16.39 7.05 21.77
CA ASP A 33 16.97 8.33 21.35
C ASP A 33 15.95 9.21 20.58
N VAL A 34 14.69 8.77 20.47
CA VAL A 34 13.60 9.47 19.81
C VAL A 34 12.49 9.82 20.82
N GLU A 35 12.00 11.05 20.76
CA GLU A 35 10.79 11.50 21.44
C GLU A 35 9.71 11.71 20.40
N LEU A 36 8.64 10.90 20.47
CA LEU A 36 7.52 10.92 19.53
C LEU A 36 6.28 11.53 20.16
N THR A 37 5.74 12.56 19.52
CA THR A 37 4.41 13.10 19.79
C THR A 37 3.52 12.88 18.57
N ILE A 38 2.33 12.33 18.77
CA ILE A 38 1.33 12.16 17.71
C ILE A 38 0.34 13.31 17.79
N LEU A 39 0.24 14.08 16.71
CA LEU A 39 -0.77 15.11 16.53
C LEU A 39 -1.98 14.50 15.81
N ALA A 40 -2.89 13.95 16.60
CA ALA A 40 -4.02 13.15 16.13
C ALA A 40 -5.29 13.96 15.87
N ASP A 41 -6.21 13.33 15.14
CA ASP A 41 -7.57 13.84 14.96
C ASP A 41 -8.37 13.81 16.28
N ILE A 42 -9.22 14.81 16.45
CA ILE A 42 -10.22 14.88 17.53
C ILE A 42 -11.28 13.83 17.19
N LEU A 43 -11.56 12.96 18.14
CA LEU A 43 -12.58 11.94 18.00
C LEU A 43 -13.98 12.57 17.91
N GLU A 44 -14.84 11.99 17.11
CA GLU A 44 -16.24 12.37 17.07
C GLU A 44 -16.92 11.91 18.36
N GLU A 45 -17.80 12.74 18.91
CA GLU A 45 -18.59 12.36 20.08
C GLU A 45 -19.44 11.13 19.74
N GLN A 46 -19.39 10.15 20.63
CA GLN A 46 -20.22 8.95 20.49
C GLN A 46 -21.63 9.32 20.98
N ASP A 47 -22.57 9.40 20.07
CA ASP A 47 -23.98 9.60 20.37
C ASP A 47 -24.80 8.45 19.77
N PRO A 48 -25.10 7.40 20.56
CA PRO A 48 -25.88 6.26 20.12
C PRO A 48 -27.30 6.64 19.66
N GLU A 49 -27.88 7.69 20.22
CA GLU A 49 -29.23 8.17 19.86
C GLU A 49 -29.25 8.84 18.49
N GLN A 50 -28.12 9.45 18.08
CA GLN A 50 -27.94 10.04 16.75
C GLN A 50 -27.29 9.09 15.74
N GLY A 51 -27.12 7.80 16.09
CA GLY A 51 -26.55 6.78 15.20
C GLY A 51 -25.01 6.82 15.08
N VAL A 52 -24.32 7.59 15.93
CA VAL A 52 -22.87 7.57 16.05
C VAL A 52 -22.47 6.30 16.80
N ARG A 53 -21.84 5.36 16.06
CA ARG A 53 -21.45 4.06 16.61
C ARG A 53 -20.25 4.19 17.55
N ALA A 54 -20.24 3.38 18.60
CA ALA A 54 -19.05 3.19 19.43
C ALA A 54 -17.84 2.80 18.57
N TYR A 55 -16.66 3.27 18.94
CA TYR A 55 -15.45 2.87 18.25
C TYR A 55 -15.23 1.34 18.39
N PRO A 56 -14.76 0.67 17.32
CA PRO A 56 -14.48 -0.75 17.41
C PRO A 56 -13.55 -1.09 18.56
N GLU A 57 -13.84 -2.14 19.33
CA GLU A 57 -13.08 -2.51 20.53
C GLU A 57 -11.59 -2.72 20.23
N HIS A 58 -11.26 -3.31 19.10
CA HIS A 58 -9.87 -3.53 18.71
C HIS A 58 -9.11 -2.21 18.49
N LEU A 59 -9.73 -1.17 17.89
CA LEU A 59 -9.12 0.16 17.75
C LEU A 59 -9.03 0.87 19.09
N SER A 60 -9.99 0.67 20.00
CA SER A 60 -9.94 1.24 21.33
C SER A 60 -8.76 0.69 22.14
N LYS A 61 -8.38 -0.57 21.93
CA LYS A 61 -7.19 -1.19 22.54
C LYS A 61 -5.87 -0.62 22.00
N LEU A 62 -5.88 -0.03 20.82
CA LEU A 62 -4.73 0.63 20.19
C LEU A 62 -4.68 2.14 20.50
N ALA A 63 -5.62 2.67 21.29
CA ALA A 63 -5.75 4.09 21.57
C ALA A 63 -4.59 4.65 22.39
N GLU A 64 -3.89 3.81 23.11
CA GLU A 64 -2.76 4.15 23.97
C GLU A 64 -1.49 3.43 23.50
N LEU A 65 -0.40 4.15 23.47
CA LEU A 65 0.92 3.63 23.20
C LEU A 65 1.86 4.13 24.29
N PRO A 66 2.34 3.23 25.19
CA PRO A 66 3.23 3.62 26.27
C PRO A 66 4.46 4.35 25.74
N GLY A 67 4.84 5.45 26.39
CA GLY A 67 6.02 6.24 25.97
C GLY A 67 5.77 7.21 24.82
N VAL A 68 4.58 7.25 24.22
CA VAL A 68 4.22 8.18 23.14
C VAL A 68 3.16 9.16 23.62
N LYS A 69 3.45 10.46 23.45
CA LYS A 69 2.47 11.53 23.73
C LYS A 69 1.48 11.63 22.58
N ILE A 70 0.18 11.56 22.88
CA ILE A 70 -0.90 11.72 21.89
C ILE A 70 -1.65 13.01 22.17
N VAL A 71 -1.62 13.96 21.23
CA VAL A 71 -2.28 15.26 21.29
C VAL A 71 -3.36 15.30 20.20
N ARG A 72 -4.63 15.24 20.61
CA ARG A 72 -5.76 15.34 19.67
C ARG A 72 -6.09 16.81 19.44
N CYS A 73 -5.53 17.39 18.39
CA CYS A 73 -5.53 18.84 18.18
C CYS A 73 -6.27 19.31 16.93
N TRP A 74 -6.58 18.43 15.96
CA TRP A 74 -7.23 18.83 14.72
C TRP A 74 -8.53 18.03 14.47
N LYS A 75 -9.48 18.63 13.75
CA LYS A 75 -10.78 18.02 13.49
C LYS A 75 -10.96 17.78 11.99
N PHE A 76 -11.40 16.56 11.64
CA PHE A 76 -11.77 16.21 10.27
C PHE A 76 -12.91 17.12 9.76
N GLY A 77 -12.80 17.57 8.52
CA GLY A 77 -13.78 18.46 7.91
C GLY A 77 -13.71 19.92 8.39
N SER A 78 -12.70 20.31 9.16
CA SER A 78 -12.54 21.68 9.68
C SER A 78 -11.51 22.47 8.86
N ILE A 79 -11.89 23.67 8.41
CA ILE A 79 -10.99 24.63 7.75
C ILE A 79 -9.91 25.17 8.69
N ALA A 80 -10.12 25.08 10.01
CA ALA A 80 -9.16 25.54 11.03
C ALA A 80 -8.02 24.52 11.29
N THR A 81 -8.10 23.32 10.72
CA THR A 81 -7.13 22.22 10.92
C THR A 81 -5.67 22.66 10.74
N PRO A 82 -5.24 23.40 9.69
CA PRO A 82 -3.84 23.76 9.53
C PRO A 82 -3.33 24.68 10.64
N MET A 83 -4.17 25.61 11.12
CA MET A 83 -3.80 26.50 12.23
C MET A 83 -3.70 25.76 13.57
N ARG A 84 -4.59 24.80 13.82
CA ARG A 84 -4.55 23.96 15.02
C ARG A 84 -3.32 23.07 15.06
N ILE A 85 -2.97 22.45 13.92
CA ILE A 85 -1.73 21.67 13.78
C ILE A 85 -0.51 22.58 14.03
N LEU A 86 -0.46 23.75 13.40
CA LEU A 86 0.65 24.69 13.61
C LEU A 86 0.78 25.13 15.07
N ALA A 87 -0.34 25.38 15.77
CA ALA A 87 -0.31 25.74 17.18
C ALA A 87 0.31 24.63 18.03
N ALA A 88 -0.13 23.38 17.85
CA ALA A 88 0.43 22.20 18.52
C ALA A 88 1.93 22.00 18.20
N VAL A 89 2.32 22.13 16.94
CA VAL A 89 3.73 22.05 16.53
C VAL A 89 4.60 23.11 17.21
N ARG A 90 4.08 24.34 17.37
CA ARG A 90 4.80 25.42 18.08
C ARG A 90 4.96 25.14 19.56
N GLU A 91 3.99 24.49 20.17
CA GLU A 91 4.03 24.06 21.57
C GLU A 91 5.06 22.94 21.78
N GLU A 92 5.01 21.91 20.96
CA GLU A 92 5.88 20.72 21.04
C GLU A 92 7.32 20.99 20.59
N LYS A 93 7.57 21.98 19.74
CA LYS A 93 8.89 22.38 19.20
C LYS A 93 9.73 21.21 18.66
N PRO A 94 9.20 20.40 17.74
CA PRO A 94 9.91 19.24 17.23
C PRO A 94 11.06 19.61 16.30
N ASP A 95 12.03 18.69 16.17
CA ASP A 95 13.04 18.75 15.11
C ASP A 95 12.42 18.46 13.74
N VAL A 96 11.40 17.56 13.71
CA VAL A 96 10.72 17.09 12.50
C VAL A 96 9.22 17.11 12.70
N VAL A 97 8.49 17.70 11.75
CA VAL A 97 7.04 17.53 11.59
C VAL A 97 6.82 16.55 10.45
N TRP A 98 6.32 15.37 10.77
CA TRP A 98 6.08 14.31 9.80
C TRP A 98 4.58 14.14 9.58
N PHE A 99 4.13 14.34 8.35
CA PHE A 99 2.74 14.15 7.94
C PHE A 99 2.58 12.80 7.25
N ASN A 100 1.66 11.96 7.75
CA ASN A 100 1.27 10.70 7.14
C ASN A 100 -0.09 10.87 6.48
N LEU A 101 -0.16 10.97 5.14
CA LEU A 101 -1.31 11.52 4.43
C LEU A 101 -1.80 10.67 3.26
N ILE A 102 -3.12 10.77 3.06
CA ILE A 102 -3.81 10.63 1.78
C ILE A 102 -4.52 11.95 1.46
N PHE A 103 -4.97 12.16 0.21
CA PHE A 103 -5.66 13.41 -0.16
C PHE A 103 -6.93 13.68 0.65
N SER A 104 -7.61 12.63 1.13
CA SER A 104 -8.80 12.74 1.98
C SER A 104 -8.52 12.76 3.50
N SER A 105 -7.26 12.86 3.94
CA SER A 105 -6.91 12.82 5.38
C SER A 105 -7.63 13.86 6.24
N PHE A 106 -7.91 15.04 5.70
CA PHE A 106 -8.48 16.15 6.46
C PHE A 106 -9.94 16.47 6.15
N GLY A 107 -10.54 15.81 5.15
CA GLY A 107 -11.93 16.08 4.77
C GLY A 107 -12.42 15.17 3.68
N ALA A 108 -13.75 14.94 3.66
CA ALA A 108 -14.41 14.14 2.64
C ALA A 108 -14.62 14.95 1.34
N ALA A 109 -14.91 14.25 0.24
CA ALA A 109 -15.28 14.87 -1.04
C ALA A 109 -16.49 15.80 -0.94
N ALA A 110 -17.40 15.57 0.01
CA ALA A 110 -18.53 16.46 0.27
C ALA A 110 -18.11 17.84 0.82
N ASN A 111 -16.93 17.94 1.44
CA ASN A 111 -16.37 19.19 1.95
C ASN A 111 -14.94 19.43 1.45
N PRO A 112 -14.77 19.75 0.13
CA PRO A 112 -13.46 19.90 -0.48
C PRO A 112 -12.65 21.06 0.09
N PHE A 113 -13.29 22.12 0.56
CA PHE A 113 -12.59 23.26 1.15
C PHE A 113 -11.84 22.87 2.43
N ALA A 114 -12.44 22.07 3.29
CA ALA A 114 -11.77 21.58 4.50
C ALA A 114 -10.63 20.62 4.17
N ALA A 115 -10.83 19.73 3.17
CA ALA A 115 -9.79 18.82 2.69
C ALA A 115 -8.57 19.60 2.17
N PHE A 116 -8.77 20.56 1.26
CA PHE A 116 -7.69 21.37 0.71
C PHE A 116 -7.05 22.31 1.75
N ALA A 117 -7.84 22.89 2.66
CA ALA A 117 -7.30 23.67 3.76
C ALA A 117 -6.35 22.79 4.61
N GLY A 118 -6.79 21.59 5.02
CA GLY A 118 -5.95 20.67 5.79
C GLY A 118 -4.65 20.29 5.09
N LEU A 119 -4.70 20.04 3.76
CA LEU A 119 -3.52 19.74 2.94
C LEU A 119 -2.52 20.92 2.82
N SER A 120 -2.89 22.11 3.25
CA SER A 120 -1.96 23.26 3.35
C SER A 120 -1.09 23.24 4.62
N ALA A 121 -1.44 22.43 5.62
CA ALA A 121 -0.72 22.36 6.91
C ALA A 121 0.78 22.08 6.76
N PRO A 122 1.26 21.16 5.90
CA PRO A 122 2.68 20.96 5.68
C PRO A 122 3.42 22.19 5.16
N ALA A 123 2.81 22.94 4.22
CA ALA A 123 3.41 24.17 3.72
C ALA A 123 3.47 25.26 4.80
N LEU A 124 2.46 25.34 5.65
CA LEU A 124 2.39 26.26 6.77
C LEU A 124 3.43 25.96 7.86
N THR A 125 3.60 24.69 8.24
CA THR A 125 4.62 24.28 9.21
C THR A 125 6.04 24.53 8.68
N ARG A 126 6.28 24.28 7.38
CA ARG A 126 7.54 24.65 6.75
C ARG A 126 7.77 26.15 6.77
N ALA A 127 6.77 26.96 6.40
CA ALA A 127 6.88 28.42 6.42
C ALA A 127 7.17 28.96 7.83
N ALA A 128 6.70 28.27 8.88
CA ALA A 128 6.99 28.58 10.27
C ALA A 128 8.41 28.14 10.72
N GLY A 129 9.23 27.57 9.83
CA GLY A 129 10.64 27.22 10.07
C GLY A 129 10.88 25.77 10.50
N PHE A 130 9.86 24.95 10.67
CA PHE A 130 10.01 23.54 11.04
C PHE A 130 10.44 22.68 9.86
N PHE A 131 11.33 21.70 10.09
CA PHE A 131 11.58 20.68 9.07
C PHE A 131 10.31 19.85 8.89
N THR A 132 9.79 19.82 7.66
CA THR A 132 8.51 19.18 7.33
C THR A 132 8.75 18.08 6.31
N HIS A 133 8.35 16.86 6.67
CA HIS A 133 8.32 15.68 5.81
C HIS A 133 6.89 15.21 5.61
N ILE A 134 6.60 14.65 4.42
CA ILE A 134 5.30 14.05 4.10
C ILE A 134 5.54 12.63 3.62
N THR A 135 4.80 11.66 4.18
CA THR A 135 4.58 10.36 3.54
C THR A 135 3.21 10.41 2.88
N LEU A 136 3.18 10.31 1.56
CA LEU A 136 1.98 10.39 0.73
C LEU A 136 1.67 9.01 0.15
N HIS A 137 0.59 8.38 0.63
CA HIS A 137 0.26 7.00 0.31
C HIS A 137 -0.29 6.81 -1.10
N HIS A 138 -0.87 7.85 -1.70
CA HIS A 138 -1.26 7.87 -3.12
C HIS A 138 -1.16 9.28 -3.68
N ILE A 139 -1.08 9.40 -4.99
CA ILE A 139 -1.08 10.68 -5.69
C ILE A 139 -2.38 10.88 -6.46
N ALA A 140 -2.78 12.12 -6.64
CA ALA A 140 -4.06 12.45 -7.30
C ALA A 140 -4.06 12.08 -8.80
N GLU A 141 -2.89 12.00 -9.40
CA GLU A 141 -2.68 11.68 -10.80
C GLU A 141 -3.12 10.28 -11.17
N HIS A 142 -3.05 9.34 -10.22
CA HIS A 142 -3.43 7.93 -10.37
C HIS A 142 -4.84 7.63 -9.86
N VAL A 143 -5.57 8.64 -9.35
CA VAL A 143 -6.96 8.45 -8.90
C VAL A 143 -7.91 8.49 -10.08
N ASP A 144 -8.69 7.42 -10.26
CA ASP A 144 -9.84 7.40 -11.16
C ASP A 144 -11.02 8.15 -10.52
N PHE A 145 -11.21 9.41 -10.90
CA PHE A 145 -12.28 10.25 -10.39
C PHE A 145 -13.67 9.77 -10.82
N GLY A 146 -13.78 8.99 -11.90
CA GLY A 146 -15.05 8.38 -12.35
C GLY A 146 -15.50 7.32 -11.34
N GLN A 147 -14.60 6.41 -10.99
CA GLN A 147 -14.85 5.38 -9.98
C GLN A 147 -14.99 5.95 -8.55
N ALA A 148 -14.35 7.08 -8.27
CA ALA A 148 -14.51 7.81 -7.01
C ALA A 148 -15.86 8.54 -6.87
N GLY A 149 -16.76 8.43 -7.85
CA GLY A 149 -18.11 9.01 -7.80
C GLY A 149 -18.17 10.53 -8.01
N ILE A 150 -17.09 11.14 -8.50
CA ILE A 150 -16.95 12.61 -8.63
C ILE A 150 -17.65 13.13 -9.91
N GLY A 151 -17.81 12.31 -10.94
CA GLY A 151 -18.64 12.56 -12.12
C GLY A 151 -18.43 13.93 -12.78
N LYS A 152 -19.52 14.68 -12.94
CA LYS A 152 -19.54 16.00 -13.64
C LYS A 152 -18.56 17.05 -13.08
N ARG A 153 -18.02 16.85 -11.85
CA ARG A 153 -17.09 17.79 -11.23
C ARG A 153 -15.62 17.40 -11.42
N GLU A 154 -15.32 16.37 -12.20
CA GLU A 154 -13.96 15.85 -12.39
C GLU A 154 -12.92 16.93 -12.75
N LYS A 155 -13.22 17.82 -13.71
CA LYS A 155 -12.31 18.90 -14.10
C LYS A 155 -11.94 19.85 -12.95
N LEU A 156 -12.91 20.13 -12.06
CA LEU A 156 -12.69 20.98 -10.90
C LEU A 156 -11.80 20.26 -9.86
N TYR A 157 -12.07 18.99 -9.63
CA TYR A 157 -11.26 18.18 -8.71
C TYR A 157 -9.84 17.97 -9.21
N ARG A 158 -9.64 17.73 -10.50
CA ARG A 158 -8.30 17.67 -11.11
C ARG A 158 -7.50 18.95 -10.89
N LYS A 159 -8.11 20.13 -11.16
CA LYS A 159 -7.45 21.43 -10.88
C LYS A 159 -7.16 21.63 -9.40
N GLY A 160 -8.11 21.29 -8.53
CA GLY A 160 -7.92 21.36 -7.09
C GLY A 160 -6.80 20.43 -6.61
N SER A 161 -6.75 19.21 -7.13
CA SER A 161 -5.70 18.24 -6.82
C SER A 161 -4.32 18.72 -7.29
N ASP A 162 -4.21 19.35 -8.47
CA ASP A 162 -2.95 19.95 -8.93
C ASP A 162 -2.45 21.04 -7.97
N VAL A 163 -3.35 21.92 -7.49
CA VAL A 163 -3.01 22.95 -6.51
C VAL A 163 -2.59 22.32 -5.17
N ALA A 164 -3.31 21.30 -4.71
CA ALA A 164 -2.99 20.58 -3.49
C ALA A 164 -1.63 19.89 -3.60
N THR A 165 -1.36 19.16 -4.71
CA THR A 165 -0.08 18.49 -4.95
C THR A 165 1.07 19.50 -4.95
N ARG A 166 0.95 20.63 -5.68
CA ARG A 166 1.95 21.71 -5.65
C ARG A 166 2.18 22.28 -4.25
N THR A 167 1.13 22.32 -3.44
CA THR A 167 1.21 22.79 -2.05
C THR A 167 1.93 21.78 -1.16
N LEU A 168 1.63 20.48 -1.29
CA LEU A 168 2.32 19.40 -0.57
C LEU A 168 3.81 19.33 -0.97
N LEU A 169 4.13 19.49 -2.25
CA LEU A 169 5.51 19.51 -2.74
C LEU A 169 6.35 20.69 -2.23
N LYS A 170 5.72 21.69 -1.58
CA LYS A 170 6.46 22.72 -0.81
C LYS A 170 7.06 22.18 0.49
N ALA A 171 6.79 20.95 0.96
CA ALA A 171 7.48 20.37 2.09
C ALA A 171 9.01 20.27 1.85
N HIS A 172 9.81 20.05 2.90
CA HIS A 172 11.26 19.88 2.73
C HIS A 172 11.59 18.55 2.04
N SER A 173 10.82 17.51 2.32
CA SER A 173 10.89 16.23 1.64
C SER A 173 9.51 15.55 1.60
N VAL A 174 9.29 14.77 0.56
CA VAL A 174 8.07 13.98 0.35
C VAL A 174 8.50 12.56 0.05
N SER A 175 7.93 11.58 0.73
CA SER A 175 8.06 10.19 0.34
C SER A 175 6.73 9.69 -0.26
N VAL A 176 6.85 8.95 -1.34
CA VAL A 176 5.76 8.23 -2.01
C VAL A 176 6.06 6.75 -1.97
N LEU A 177 5.04 5.90 -2.11
CA LEU A 177 5.19 4.45 -1.90
C LEU A 177 5.51 3.67 -3.18
N LEU A 178 5.47 4.32 -4.35
CA LEU A 178 5.80 3.71 -5.64
C LEU A 178 6.78 4.60 -6.41
N SER A 179 7.73 3.98 -7.10
CA SER A 179 8.70 4.69 -7.92
C SER A 179 8.04 5.44 -9.08
N ASP A 180 6.94 4.91 -9.60
CA ASP A 180 6.14 5.58 -10.63
C ASP A 180 5.52 6.88 -10.14
N TYR A 181 5.07 6.93 -8.90
CA TYR A 181 4.57 8.16 -8.29
C TYR A 181 5.65 9.23 -8.22
N ARG A 182 6.89 8.85 -7.88
CA ARG A 182 8.03 9.77 -7.94
C ARG A 182 8.26 10.26 -9.36
N ARG A 183 8.27 9.37 -10.37
CA ARG A 183 8.44 9.72 -11.79
C ARG A 183 7.37 10.71 -12.24
N THR A 184 6.11 10.44 -11.93
CA THR A 184 4.96 11.29 -12.25
C THR A 184 5.08 12.67 -11.61
N LEU A 185 5.43 12.76 -10.31
CA LEU A 185 5.60 14.05 -9.63
C LEU A 185 6.81 14.84 -10.15
N GLN A 186 7.90 14.16 -10.51
CA GLN A 186 9.07 14.79 -11.13
C GLN A 186 8.74 15.31 -12.53
N ALA A 187 8.08 14.52 -13.36
CA ALA A 187 7.73 14.90 -14.73
C ALA A 187 6.72 16.06 -14.77
N LYS A 188 5.66 15.97 -13.97
CA LYS A 188 4.55 16.94 -14.01
C LYS A 188 4.85 18.24 -13.25
N TYR A 189 5.57 18.16 -12.13
CA TYR A 189 5.78 19.28 -11.21
C TYR A 189 7.23 19.69 -11.05
N ALA A 190 8.17 19.07 -11.76
CA ALA A 190 9.62 19.25 -11.60
C ALA A 190 10.10 19.09 -10.14
N ALA A 191 9.46 18.19 -9.38
CA ALA A 191 9.72 17.99 -7.96
C ALA A 191 11.08 17.31 -7.74
N GLN A 192 11.97 17.95 -6.94
CA GLN A 192 13.31 17.44 -6.64
C GLN A 192 13.42 16.85 -5.22
N ASN A 193 12.39 17.01 -4.40
CA ASN A 193 12.35 16.63 -2.99
C ASN A 193 11.53 15.36 -2.73
N VAL A 194 11.31 14.54 -3.76
CA VAL A 194 10.51 13.31 -3.69
C VAL A 194 11.43 12.09 -3.63
N MET A 195 11.22 11.24 -2.63
CA MET A 195 11.87 9.94 -2.46
C MET A 195 10.84 8.82 -2.50
N VAL A 196 11.28 7.59 -2.74
CA VAL A 196 10.44 6.39 -2.62
C VAL A 196 10.67 5.79 -1.26
N GLY A 197 9.59 5.47 -0.56
CA GLY A 197 9.59 4.72 0.69
C GLY A 197 8.76 3.45 0.52
N THR A 198 9.02 2.43 1.31
CA THR A 198 8.24 1.18 1.33
C THR A 198 7.00 1.36 2.21
N HIS A 199 5.89 0.71 1.83
CA HIS A 199 4.66 0.74 2.62
C HIS A 199 4.87 0.16 4.03
N GLY A 200 5.58 -0.94 4.11
CA GLY A 200 5.80 -1.67 5.36
C GLY A 200 4.76 -2.74 5.65
N THR A 201 5.20 -3.75 6.39
CA THR A 201 4.41 -4.86 6.89
C THR A 201 4.15 -4.70 8.38
N PHE A 202 3.04 -5.21 8.90
CA PHE A 202 2.59 -4.94 10.28
C PHE A 202 2.92 -6.06 11.26
N ALA A 203 3.14 -7.30 10.77
CA ALA A 203 3.44 -8.43 11.62
C ALA A 203 4.84 -8.35 12.24
N THR A 204 4.92 -8.81 13.47
CA THR A 204 6.19 -9.15 14.09
C THR A 204 6.43 -10.63 13.88
N LEU A 205 7.27 -10.98 12.91
CA LEU A 205 7.58 -12.37 12.60
C LEU A 205 8.51 -12.94 13.68
N SER A 206 8.06 -14.00 14.33
CA SER A 206 8.85 -14.70 15.33
C SER A 206 9.74 -15.81 14.74
N SER A 207 9.33 -16.35 13.60
CA SER A 207 10.06 -17.41 12.88
C SER A 207 9.58 -17.51 11.44
N PRO A 208 10.45 -17.92 10.48
CA PRO A 208 10.02 -18.19 9.12
C PRO A 208 8.98 -19.32 9.08
N PRO A 209 8.04 -19.28 8.12
CA PRO A 209 7.14 -20.39 7.84
C PRO A 209 7.94 -21.65 7.44
N ASP A 210 7.38 -22.82 7.72
CA ASP A 210 7.91 -24.07 7.13
C ASP A 210 7.40 -24.20 5.70
N PHE A 211 8.22 -23.78 4.74
CA PHE A 211 7.88 -23.82 3.32
C PHE A 211 7.78 -25.23 2.72
N SER A 212 8.25 -26.28 3.45
CA SER A 212 8.12 -27.69 3.04
C SER A 212 6.76 -28.28 3.39
N LYS A 213 6.00 -27.63 4.25
CA LYS A 213 4.70 -28.11 4.75
C LYS A 213 3.66 -27.01 4.58
N ARG A 214 2.85 -27.11 3.55
CA ARG A 214 1.58 -26.40 3.53
C ARG A 214 0.54 -27.28 4.21
N GLY A 215 0.26 -26.99 5.48
CA GLY A 215 -0.76 -27.67 6.27
C GLY A 215 -2.19 -27.35 5.83
N ASN A 216 -2.42 -27.30 4.53
CA ASN A 216 -3.69 -26.90 3.95
C ASN A 216 -4.17 -27.96 2.93
N PRO A 217 -4.81 -29.04 3.40
CA PRO A 217 -5.37 -30.07 2.53
C PRO A 217 -6.50 -29.54 1.63
N GLU A 218 -7.16 -28.48 2.07
CA GLU A 218 -8.12 -27.73 1.28
C GLU A 218 -7.37 -26.57 0.63
N LEU A 219 -7.15 -26.59 -0.68
CA LEU A 219 -6.48 -25.51 -1.40
C LEU A 219 -7.27 -24.21 -1.28
N ARG A 220 -7.03 -23.45 -0.20
CA ARG A 220 -7.74 -22.22 0.11
C ARG A 220 -7.22 -21.07 -0.73
N ILE A 221 -8.12 -20.49 -1.49
CA ILE A 221 -7.94 -19.27 -2.25
C ILE A 221 -8.44 -18.13 -1.36
N LEU A 222 -7.60 -17.17 -1.05
CA LEU A 222 -7.93 -16.03 -0.21
C LEU A 222 -8.13 -14.78 -1.04
N ALA A 223 -9.26 -14.11 -0.88
CA ALA A 223 -9.47 -12.73 -1.29
C ALA A 223 -9.61 -11.88 -0.02
N PHE A 224 -8.67 -10.97 0.22
CA PHE A 224 -8.60 -10.19 1.46
C PHE A 224 -8.51 -8.69 1.20
N GLY A 225 -9.26 -7.90 1.95
CA GLY A 225 -9.14 -6.45 1.88
C GLY A 225 -10.39 -5.67 2.29
N HIS A 226 -10.34 -4.36 2.08
CA HIS A 226 -11.47 -3.46 2.26
C HIS A 226 -12.21 -3.34 0.93
N TRP A 227 -13.40 -3.95 0.84
CA TRP A 227 -14.09 -4.22 -0.42
C TRP A 227 -14.90 -3.03 -0.92
N GLY A 228 -14.75 -2.73 -2.22
CA GLY A 228 -15.52 -1.74 -2.96
C GLY A 228 -15.60 -2.12 -4.44
N THR A 229 -16.42 -1.43 -5.20
CA THR A 229 -16.72 -1.76 -6.61
C THR A 229 -15.48 -1.84 -7.51
N TYR A 230 -14.45 -1.05 -7.22
CA TYR A 230 -13.19 -1.05 -7.96
C TYR A 230 -12.31 -2.30 -7.73
N LYS A 231 -12.64 -3.11 -6.72
CA LYS A 231 -11.93 -4.37 -6.40
C LYS A 231 -12.53 -5.61 -7.05
N ARG A 232 -13.62 -5.47 -7.79
CA ARG A 232 -14.19 -6.44 -8.72
C ARG A 232 -14.15 -7.91 -8.25
N LEU A 233 -14.76 -8.19 -7.07
CA LEU A 233 -14.96 -9.59 -6.64
C LEU A 233 -15.71 -10.41 -7.68
N GLU A 234 -16.52 -9.78 -8.50
CA GLU A 234 -17.32 -10.41 -9.57
C GLU A 234 -16.43 -11.21 -10.52
N THR A 235 -15.26 -10.68 -10.94
CA THR A 235 -14.32 -11.42 -11.80
C THR A 235 -13.85 -12.72 -11.14
N LEU A 236 -13.59 -12.71 -9.82
CA LEU A 236 -13.22 -13.92 -9.08
C LEU A 236 -14.40 -14.89 -8.95
N MET A 237 -15.61 -14.38 -8.73
CA MET A 237 -16.82 -15.20 -8.68
C MET A 237 -17.10 -15.89 -10.01
N GLU A 238 -16.90 -15.22 -11.14
CA GLU A 238 -17.02 -15.77 -12.49
C GLU A 238 -15.94 -16.83 -12.78
N ALA A 239 -14.72 -16.64 -12.29
CA ALA A 239 -13.61 -17.58 -12.46
C ALA A 239 -13.73 -18.84 -11.60
N PHE A 240 -14.32 -18.73 -10.40
CA PHE A 240 -14.24 -19.78 -9.38
C PHE A 240 -14.91 -21.12 -9.77
N PRO A 241 -16.04 -21.19 -10.48
CA PRO A 241 -16.59 -22.46 -10.96
C PRO A 241 -15.59 -23.24 -11.84
N SER A 242 -14.92 -22.57 -12.76
CA SER A 242 -13.90 -23.20 -13.63
C SER A 242 -12.64 -23.64 -12.84
N ILE A 243 -12.27 -22.91 -11.79
CA ILE A 243 -11.22 -23.34 -10.87
C ILE A 243 -11.66 -24.60 -10.14
N LEU A 244 -12.87 -24.62 -9.59
CA LEU A 244 -13.42 -25.75 -8.83
C LEU A 244 -13.56 -27.03 -9.66
N GLU A 245 -13.92 -26.89 -10.94
CA GLU A 245 -13.99 -28.02 -11.88
C GLU A 245 -12.60 -28.68 -12.04
N ARG A 246 -11.54 -27.91 -12.11
CA ARG A 246 -10.17 -28.38 -12.30
C ARG A 246 -9.43 -28.70 -10.98
N VAL A 247 -9.87 -28.11 -9.87
CA VAL A 247 -9.32 -28.28 -8.53
C VAL A 247 -10.48 -28.55 -7.55
N PRO A 248 -11.05 -29.78 -7.52
CA PRO A 248 -12.31 -30.05 -6.80
C PRO A 248 -12.28 -29.81 -5.28
N ASN A 249 -11.11 -29.80 -4.67
CA ASN A 249 -10.92 -29.50 -3.23
C ASN A 249 -10.60 -28.04 -2.93
N ALA A 250 -10.67 -27.16 -3.95
CA ALA A 250 -10.49 -25.72 -3.73
C ALA A 250 -11.60 -25.12 -2.87
N ARG A 251 -11.25 -24.19 -2.01
CA ARG A 251 -12.17 -23.37 -1.20
C ARG A 251 -11.86 -21.90 -1.41
N LEU A 252 -12.89 -21.06 -1.59
CA LEU A 252 -12.72 -19.63 -1.70
C LEU A 252 -13.14 -18.95 -0.40
N ILE A 253 -12.22 -18.16 0.17
CA ILE A 253 -12.45 -17.34 1.35
C ILE A 253 -12.42 -15.87 0.93
N VAL A 254 -13.52 -15.16 1.15
CA VAL A 254 -13.61 -13.70 0.99
C VAL A 254 -13.64 -13.05 2.35
N ALA A 255 -12.61 -12.30 2.68
CA ALA A 255 -12.42 -11.71 4.01
C ALA A 255 -12.18 -10.21 3.93
N GLY A 256 -12.62 -9.50 4.97
CA GLY A 256 -12.52 -8.05 5.09
C GLY A 256 -13.85 -7.31 5.00
N GLY A 257 -13.86 -6.07 5.47
CA GLY A 257 -15.05 -5.22 5.53
C GLY A 257 -15.36 -4.52 4.21
N ASN A 258 -16.51 -3.85 4.16
CA ASN A 258 -16.93 -3.05 3.00
C ASN A 258 -16.45 -1.60 3.10
N HIS A 259 -16.12 -1.01 1.96
CA HIS A 259 -15.84 0.41 1.85
C HIS A 259 -17.11 1.23 2.16
N SER A 260 -16.96 2.36 2.85
CA SER A 260 -18.09 3.21 3.26
C SER A 260 -18.97 3.69 2.09
N ALA A 261 -18.40 3.84 0.89
CA ALA A 261 -19.15 4.19 -0.32
C ALA A 261 -19.94 3.00 -0.92
N ALA A 262 -19.70 1.77 -0.46
CA ALA A 262 -20.37 0.56 -0.91
C ALA A 262 -20.66 -0.41 0.25
N PRO A 263 -21.47 -0.01 1.25
CA PRO A 263 -21.58 -0.70 2.54
C PRO A 263 -22.13 -2.13 2.46
N ASN A 264 -22.82 -2.48 1.39
CA ASN A 264 -23.42 -3.80 1.18
C ASN A 264 -22.76 -4.60 0.05
N TYR A 265 -21.56 -4.18 -0.40
CA TYR A 265 -20.93 -4.76 -1.60
C TYR A 265 -20.72 -6.28 -1.49
N THR A 266 -20.08 -6.74 -0.42
CA THR A 266 -19.83 -8.18 -0.22
C THR A 266 -21.10 -8.99 -0.02
N GLN A 267 -22.13 -8.41 0.61
CA GLN A 267 -23.45 -9.02 0.73
C GLN A 267 -24.09 -9.26 -0.64
N ASN A 268 -24.10 -8.22 -1.48
CA ASN A 268 -24.69 -8.31 -2.83
C ASN A 268 -23.95 -9.35 -3.67
N VAL A 269 -22.63 -9.38 -3.62
CA VAL A 269 -21.81 -10.38 -4.32
C VAL A 269 -22.13 -11.79 -3.80
N ARG A 270 -22.17 -11.99 -2.48
CA ARG A 270 -22.53 -13.28 -1.86
C ARG A 270 -23.91 -13.78 -2.26
N ASP A 271 -24.92 -12.89 -2.20
CA ASP A 271 -26.30 -13.26 -2.43
C ASP A 271 -26.58 -13.61 -3.91
N ALA A 272 -25.70 -13.16 -4.82
CA ALA A 272 -25.70 -13.55 -6.23
C ALA A 272 -25.05 -14.91 -6.50
N GLN A 273 -24.36 -15.54 -5.52
CA GLN A 273 -23.64 -16.79 -5.73
C GLN A 273 -24.54 -18.01 -5.47
N PRO A 274 -24.36 -19.09 -6.25
CA PRO A 274 -25.00 -20.37 -5.97
C PRO A 274 -24.55 -20.92 -4.60
N LYS A 275 -25.52 -21.32 -3.77
CA LYS A 275 -25.29 -21.80 -2.39
C LYS A 275 -24.44 -23.07 -2.28
N HIS A 276 -24.35 -23.85 -3.35
CA HIS A 276 -23.57 -25.10 -3.36
C HIS A 276 -22.07 -24.88 -3.58
N LEU A 277 -21.66 -23.68 -4.02
CA LEU A 277 -20.25 -23.40 -4.20
C LEU A 277 -19.54 -23.24 -2.84
N PRO A 278 -18.33 -23.78 -2.69
CA PRO A 278 -17.56 -23.72 -1.43
C PRO A 278 -16.92 -22.33 -1.28
N ILE A 279 -17.73 -21.30 -1.13
CA ILE A 279 -17.33 -19.91 -0.93
C ILE A 279 -17.77 -19.45 0.46
N GLU A 280 -16.83 -18.97 1.24
CA GLU A 280 -17.05 -18.43 2.57
C GLU A 280 -16.79 -16.93 2.61
N PHE A 281 -17.75 -16.15 3.14
CA PHE A 281 -17.63 -14.71 3.35
C PHE A 281 -17.51 -14.43 4.85
N LEU A 282 -16.30 -14.08 5.30
CA LEU A 282 -16.00 -13.87 6.74
C LEU A 282 -16.38 -12.47 7.24
N GLY A 283 -16.51 -11.50 6.32
CA GLY A 283 -16.63 -10.10 6.73
C GLY A 283 -15.32 -9.60 7.36
N TYR A 284 -15.42 -8.69 8.32
CA TYR A 284 -14.25 -8.15 9.04
C TYR A 284 -13.55 -9.26 9.83
N VAL A 285 -12.23 -9.35 9.66
CA VAL A 285 -11.37 -10.31 10.38
C VAL A 285 -10.57 -9.55 11.44
N ALA A 286 -10.65 -9.99 12.68
CA ALA A 286 -9.87 -9.39 13.76
C ALA A 286 -8.36 -9.61 13.54
N GLU A 287 -7.53 -8.62 13.90
CA GLU A 287 -6.07 -8.65 13.69
C GLU A 287 -5.40 -9.94 14.21
N LYS A 288 -5.85 -10.44 15.37
CA LYS A 288 -5.35 -11.71 15.96
C LYS A 288 -5.59 -12.94 15.09
N ASP A 289 -6.61 -12.92 14.22
CA ASP A 289 -7.02 -14.06 13.38
C ASP A 289 -6.42 -13.96 11.96
N VAL A 290 -5.92 -12.78 11.55
CA VAL A 290 -5.27 -12.56 10.25
C VAL A 290 -4.09 -13.50 10.02
N PRO A 291 -3.16 -13.72 10.98
CA PRO A 291 -2.04 -14.64 10.78
C PRO A 291 -2.47 -16.06 10.44
N LYS A 292 -3.53 -16.56 11.10
CA LYS A 292 -4.07 -17.90 10.84
C LYS A 292 -4.66 -17.96 9.43
N LEU A 293 -5.43 -16.95 9.04
CA LEU A 293 -6.07 -16.88 7.73
C LEU A 293 -5.03 -16.95 6.58
N PHE A 294 -3.98 -16.14 6.66
CA PHE A 294 -2.94 -16.12 5.63
C PHE A 294 -2.10 -17.39 5.61
N ARG A 295 -1.70 -17.91 6.77
CA ARG A 295 -0.90 -19.16 6.87
C ARG A 295 -1.63 -20.40 6.38
N THR A 296 -2.97 -20.43 6.46
CA THR A 296 -3.79 -21.55 6.01
C THR A 296 -4.32 -21.37 4.59
N SER A 297 -3.93 -20.32 3.88
CA SER A 297 -4.27 -20.08 2.48
C SER A 297 -3.14 -20.52 1.55
N SER A 298 -3.46 -20.88 0.32
CA SER A 298 -2.50 -21.30 -0.71
C SER A 298 -2.09 -20.16 -1.64
N VAL A 299 -3.00 -19.19 -1.84
CA VAL A 299 -2.79 -18.06 -2.71
C VAL A 299 -3.67 -16.89 -2.28
N LEU A 300 -3.14 -15.66 -2.38
CA LEU A 300 -3.92 -14.43 -2.31
C LEU A 300 -4.33 -14.01 -3.72
N ILE A 301 -5.61 -13.70 -3.92
CA ILE A 301 -6.13 -13.14 -5.18
C ILE A 301 -6.53 -11.69 -4.99
N MET A 302 -6.06 -10.82 -5.89
CA MET A 302 -6.45 -9.42 -5.95
C MET A 302 -7.08 -9.12 -7.33
N PRO A 303 -8.40 -9.30 -7.48
CA PRO A 303 -9.10 -9.20 -8.77
C PRO A 303 -9.47 -7.75 -9.13
N TYR A 304 -8.59 -6.79 -8.88
CA TYR A 304 -8.90 -5.37 -8.92
C TYR A 304 -8.95 -4.81 -10.34
N ASP A 305 -9.87 -3.89 -10.61
CA ASP A 305 -9.89 -3.10 -11.84
C ASP A 305 -8.98 -1.87 -11.76
N SER A 306 -8.79 -1.35 -10.57
CA SER A 306 -7.88 -0.23 -10.34
C SER A 306 -7.27 -0.29 -8.94
N SER A 307 -6.14 0.35 -8.79
CA SER A 307 -5.47 0.58 -7.52
C SER A 307 -5.17 2.06 -7.34
N THR A 308 -5.06 2.50 -6.11
CA THR A 308 -4.65 3.87 -5.76
C THR A 308 -3.51 3.80 -4.75
N GLY A 309 -2.41 3.19 -5.16
CA GLY A 309 -1.22 3.09 -4.32
C GLY A 309 -0.78 1.66 -4.02
N SER A 310 0.13 1.55 -3.09
CA SER A 310 0.66 0.28 -2.61
C SER A 310 -0.42 -0.52 -1.87
N SER A 311 -0.47 -1.83 -2.09
CA SER A 311 -1.53 -2.69 -1.57
C SER A 311 -1.17 -3.30 -0.21
N GLY A 312 -1.88 -2.91 0.85
CA GLY A 312 -1.74 -3.53 2.17
C GLY A 312 -1.90 -5.06 2.16
N PRO A 313 -2.94 -5.64 1.51
CA PRO A 313 -3.08 -7.09 1.38
C PRO A 313 -1.90 -7.80 0.72
N ALA A 314 -1.26 -7.22 -0.31
CA ALA A 314 -0.06 -7.80 -0.92
C ALA A 314 1.12 -7.84 0.06
N HIS A 315 1.34 -6.74 0.80
CA HIS A 315 2.37 -6.69 1.84
C HIS A 315 2.10 -7.71 2.95
N GLN A 316 0.83 -7.84 3.38
CA GLN A 316 0.46 -8.88 4.35
C GLN A 316 0.69 -10.29 3.81
N ALA A 317 0.45 -10.54 2.52
CA ALA A 317 0.79 -11.84 1.92
C ALA A 317 2.27 -12.15 2.03
N CYS A 318 3.13 -11.15 1.78
CA CYS A 318 4.58 -11.29 1.94
C CYS A 318 4.99 -11.58 3.38
N GLU A 319 4.30 -11.00 4.38
CA GLU A 319 4.55 -11.32 5.81
C GLU A 319 4.48 -12.82 6.11
N TYR A 320 3.62 -13.55 5.41
CA TYR A 320 3.38 -14.97 5.63
C TYR A 320 3.89 -15.86 4.50
N GLY A 321 4.64 -15.29 3.56
CA GLY A 321 5.12 -16.01 2.38
C GLY A 321 3.98 -16.59 1.55
N LEU A 322 2.87 -15.88 1.38
CA LEU A 322 1.75 -16.36 0.59
C LEU A 322 1.96 -15.98 -0.88
N PRO A 323 1.85 -16.91 -1.85
CA PRO A 323 1.81 -16.59 -3.27
C PRO A 323 0.70 -15.62 -3.61
N ILE A 324 0.94 -14.74 -4.59
CA ILE A 324 0.03 -13.67 -4.98
C ILE A 324 -0.31 -13.82 -6.46
N VAL A 325 -1.62 -13.76 -6.77
CA VAL A 325 -2.14 -13.58 -8.13
C VAL A 325 -2.94 -12.30 -8.15
N CYS A 326 -2.64 -11.39 -9.06
CA CYS A 326 -3.41 -10.15 -9.17
C CYS A 326 -3.64 -9.74 -10.63
N ALA A 327 -4.63 -8.87 -10.82
CA ALA A 327 -4.90 -8.28 -12.11
C ALA A 327 -3.68 -7.48 -12.60
N ASP A 328 -3.42 -7.53 -13.90
CA ASP A 328 -2.37 -6.77 -14.54
C ASP A 328 -2.70 -5.27 -14.54
N ILE A 329 -2.24 -4.58 -13.51
CA ILE A 329 -2.40 -3.15 -13.28
C ILE A 329 -1.00 -2.55 -13.09
N GLU A 330 -0.75 -1.40 -13.69
CA GLU A 330 0.56 -0.74 -13.64
C GLU A 330 1.06 -0.49 -12.21
N ASP A 331 0.19 -0.04 -11.31
CA ASP A 331 0.53 0.16 -9.88
C ASP A 331 1.02 -1.15 -9.23
N PHE A 332 0.42 -2.31 -9.59
CA PHE A 332 0.84 -3.60 -9.03
C PHE A 332 2.13 -4.12 -9.65
N ARG A 333 2.37 -3.86 -10.93
CA ARG A 333 3.68 -4.16 -11.56
C ARG A 333 4.78 -3.32 -10.91
N CYS A 334 4.52 -2.02 -10.76
CA CYS A 334 5.46 -1.12 -10.10
C CYS A 334 5.73 -1.53 -8.63
N MET A 335 4.69 -1.93 -7.88
CA MET A 335 4.83 -2.43 -6.52
C MET A 335 5.65 -3.73 -6.47
N ALA A 336 5.39 -4.67 -7.38
CA ALA A 336 6.14 -5.92 -7.45
C ALA A 336 7.63 -5.67 -7.72
N ASP A 337 7.95 -4.74 -8.63
CA ASP A 337 9.32 -4.37 -8.95
C ASP A 337 10.00 -3.59 -7.81
N ASP A 338 9.30 -2.64 -7.19
CA ASP A 338 9.84 -1.77 -6.14
C ASP A 338 10.12 -2.52 -4.83
N ASP A 339 9.24 -3.45 -4.48
CA ASP A 339 9.27 -4.20 -3.22
C ASP A 339 9.75 -5.66 -3.41
N ASP A 340 10.21 -6.02 -4.61
CA ASP A 340 10.75 -7.35 -4.97
C ASP A 340 9.77 -8.50 -4.64
N MET A 341 8.49 -8.34 -5.00
CA MET A 341 7.45 -9.33 -4.74
C MET A 341 7.28 -10.31 -5.91
N ALA A 342 7.19 -11.61 -5.61
CA ALA A 342 6.78 -12.62 -6.58
C ALA A 342 5.26 -12.60 -6.75
N ILE A 343 4.80 -12.03 -7.86
CA ILE A 343 3.38 -11.91 -8.23
C ILE A 343 3.17 -12.52 -9.60
N VAL A 344 2.14 -13.36 -9.74
CA VAL A 344 1.65 -13.80 -11.05
C VAL A 344 0.51 -12.88 -11.47
N PHE A 345 0.62 -12.32 -12.67
CA PHE A 345 -0.37 -11.41 -13.22
C PHE A 345 -1.31 -12.16 -14.18
N TYR A 346 -2.60 -11.83 -14.08
CA TYR A 346 -3.60 -12.24 -15.05
C TYR A 346 -4.20 -11.01 -15.75
N LYS A 347 -4.73 -11.17 -16.94
CA LYS A 347 -5.30 -10.10 -17.75
C LYS A 347 -6.51 -9.48 -17.03
N ARG A 348 -6.43 -8.19 -16.70
CA ARG A 348 -7.42 -7.46 -15.93
C ARG A 348 -8.85 -7.68 -16.48
N GLY A 349 -9.76 -8.09 -15.59
CA GLY A 349 -11.18 -8.32 -15.90
C GLY A 349 -11.48 -9.61 -16.67
N ASP A 350 -10.46 -10.43 -16.96
CA ASP A 350 -10.62 -11.69 -17.68
C ASP A 350 -10.72 -12.87 -16.70
N ALA A 351 -11.96 -13.35 -16.49
CA ALA A 351 -12.23 -14.44 -15.55
C ALA A 351 -11.64 -15.80 -16.01
N ALA A 352 -11.54 -16.01 -17.32
CA ALA A 352 -10.97 -17.25 -17.86
C ALA A 352 -9.44 -17.28 -17.62
N ASP A 353 -8.75 -16.20 -17.91
CA ASP A 353 -7.32 -16.07 -17.65
C ASP A 353 -6.99 -16.13 -16.15
N LEU A 354 -7.83 -15.52 -15.28
CA LEU A 354 -7.72 -15.69 -13.84
C LEU A 354 -7.85 -17.15 -13.41
N ALA A 355 -8.85 -17.88 -13.98
CA ALA A 355 -9.06 -19.28 -13.66
C ALA A 355 -7.88 -20.15 -14.11
N ASP A 356 -7.33 -19.91 -15.29
CA ASP A 356 -6.16 -20.61 -15.81
C ASP A 356 -4.93 -20.37 -14.94
N THR A 357 -4.67 -19.12 -14.63
CA THR A 357 -3.53 -18.68 -13.80
C THR A 357 -3.58 -19.30 -12.40
N VAL A 358 -4.72 -19.23 -11.74
CA VAL A 358 -4.90 -19.80 -10.38
C VAL A 358 -4.79 -21.31 -10.41
N THR A 359 -5.39 -21.99 -11.39
CA THR A 359 -5.32 -23.44 -11.52
C THR A 359 -3.88 -23.92 -11.75
N ALA A 360 -3.14 -23.27 -12.66
CA ALA A 360 -1.74 -23.58 -12.90
C ALA A 360 -0.89 -23.42 -11.64
N LEU A 361 -1.08 -22.35 -10.88
CA LEU A 361 -0.39 -22.13 -9.61
C LEU A 361 -0.75 -23.19 -8.56
N LEU A 362 -2.03 -23.54 -8.42
CA LEU A 362 -2.48 -24.53 -7.43
C LEU A 362 -1.99 -25.95 -7.74
N HIS A 363 -1.75 -26.29 -9.01
CA HIS A 363 -1.18 -27.58 -9.40
C HIS A 363 0.35 -27.64 -9.28
N SER A 364 1.04 -26.52 -9.11
CA SER A 364 2.51 -26.47 -9.02
C SER A 364 2.96 -26.18 -7.58
N GLU A 365 3.17 -27.24 -6.79
CA GLU A 365 3.71 -27.11 -5.41
C GLU A 365 5.08 -26.41 -5.42
N GLU A 366 5.93 -26.71 -6.42
CA GLU A 366 7.25 -26.10 -6.54
C GLU A 366 7.18 -24.59 -6.80
N LEU A 367 6.29 -24.13 -7.70
CA LEU A 367 6.08 -22.72 -7.95
C LEU A 367 5.52 -22.03 -6.69
N GLN A 368 4.54 -22.65 -6.02
CA GLN A 368 4.02 -22.10 -4.76
C GLN A 368 5.12 -21.98 -3.70
N ARG A 369 6.02 -22.97 -3.60
CA ARG A 369 7.13 -22.96 -2.64
C ARG A 369 8.13 -21.83 -2.97
N GLN A 370 8.54 -21.71 -4.25
CA GLN A 370 9.44 -20.67 -4.69
C GLN A 370 8.87 -19.27 -4.44
N MET A 371 7.62 -19.03 -4.83
CA MET A 371 6.94 -17.76 -4.57
C MET A 371 6.81 -17.48 -3.07
N SER A 372 6.55 -18.53 -2.27
CA SER A 372 6.41 -18.37 -0.81
C SER A 372 7.71 -17.93 -0.17
N MET A 373 8.83 -18.54 -0.54
CA MET A 373 10.15 -18.16 -0.03
C MET A 373 10.50 -16.73 -0.44
N HIS A 374 10.34 -16.41 -1.72
CA HIS A 374 10.65 -15.09 -2.26
C HIS A 374 9.79 -14.00 -1.59
N ASN A 375 8.47 -14.20 -1.51
CA ASN A 375 7.57 -13.24 -0.87
C ASN A 375 7.88 -13.07 0.63
N PHE A 376 8.26 -14.14 1.32
CA PHE A 376 8.67 -14.02 2.71
C PHE A 376 9.95 -13.20 2.86
N GLU A 377 10.96 -13.41 1.99
CA GLU A 377 12.19 -12.62 1.98
C GLU A 377 11.89 -11.14 1.70
N ALA A 378 11.02 -10.85 0.73
CA ALA A 378 10.52 -9.49 0.48
C ALA A 378 9.83 -8.92 1.73
N GLY A 379 8.94 -9.69 2.39
CA GLY A 379 8.27 -9.30 3.62
C GLY A 379 9.22 -8.93 4.75
N VAL A 380 10.32 -9.68 4.91
CA VAL A 380 11.39 -9.37 5.90
C VAL A 380 12.06 -8.02 5.61
N GLN A 381 12.32 -7.71 4.34
CA GLN A 381 12.89 -6.41 3.95
C GLN A 381 11.92 -5.25 4.20
N MET A 382 10.63 -5.50 4.09
CA MET A 382 9.56 -4.52 4.27
C MET A 382 9.03 -4.41 5.71
N MET A 383 9.63 -5.07 6.70
CA MET A 383 9.16 -4.97 8.08
C MET A 383 9.05 -3.51 8.54
N MET A 384 7.98 -3.17 9.25
CA MET A 384 7.74 -1.81 9.74
C MET A 384 8.92 -1.28 10.57
N ALA A 385 9.63 -2.13 11.29
CA ALA A 385 10.87 -1.79 12.00
C ALA A 385 11.97 -1.27 11.05
N THR A 386 12.09 -1.85 9.85
CA THR A 386 13.03 -1.40 8.82
C THR A 386 12.59 -0.07 8.23
N VAL A 387 11.30 0.08 7.95
CA VAL A 387 10.70 1.33 7.45
C VAL A 387 10.90 2.46 8.46
N ALA A 388 10.56 2.25 9.72
CA ALA A 388 10.77 3.22 10.79
C ALA A 388 12.23 3.65 10.91
N ARG A 389 13.16 2.69 10.94
CA ARG A 389 14.61 2.96 11.00
C ARG A 389 15.09 3.78 9.81
N ASN A 390 14.60 3.53 8.60
CA ASN A 390 14.96 4.30 7.41
C ASN A 390 14.49 5.75 7.49
N TYR A 391 13.26 5.99 7.97
CA TYR A 391 12.77 7.35 8.23
C TYR A 391 13.58 8.06 9.31
N LEU A 392 13.89 7.39 10.43
CA LEU A 392 14.68 7.98 11.51
C LEU A 392 16.08 8.37 11.04
N ARG A 393 16.77 7.51 10.27
CA ARG A 393 18.06 7.83 9.64
C ARG A 393 17.97 9.03 8.70
N TRP A 394 16.92 9.10 7.90
CA TRP A 394 16.68 10.24 7.02
C TRP A 394 16.48 11.53 7.82
N PHE A 395 15.67 11.52 8.86
CA PHE A 395 15.41 12.70 9.69
C PHE A 395 16.66 13.16 10.42
N GLU A 396 17.47 12.26 10.93
CA GLU A 396 18.73 12.60 11.58
C GLU A 396 19.70 13.24 10.58
N LEU A 397 19.81 12.69 9.37
CA LEU A 397 20.63 13.28 8.31
C LEU A 397 20.17 14.71 7.97
N GLN A 398 18.87 14.94 7.89
CA GLN A 398 18.33 16.29 7.62
C GLN A 398 18.59 17.24 8.81
N ARG A 399 18.49 16.76 10.03
CA ARG A 399 18.84 17.54 11.23
C ARG A 399 20.30 17.98 11.20
N ILE A 400 21.23 17.06 10.91
CA ILE A 400 22.66 17.36 10.78
C ILE A 400 22.92 18.37 9.66
N LYS A 401 22.33 18.16 8.47
CA LYS A 401 22.48 19.11 7.34
C LYS A 401 22.04 20.52 7.72
N ARG A 402 20.89 20.67 8.38
CA ARG A 402 20.40 21.97 8.84
C ARG A 402 21.33 22.62 9.87
N ALA A 403 21.84 21.85 10.82
CA ALA A 403 22.81 22.37 11.80
C ALA A 403 24.08 22.90 11.14
N ILE A 404 24.63 22.18 10.16
CA ILE A 404 25.82 22.61 9.40
C ILE A 404 25.52 23.89 8.62
N GLN A 405 24.35 23.97 7.94
CA GLN A 405 23.94 25.16 7.18
C GLN A 405 23.75 26.39 8.10
N ALA A 406 23.18 26.20 9.28
CA ALA A 406 23.03 27.27 10.26
C ALA A 406 24.39 27.79 10.75
N GLN A 407 25.33 26.89 11.03
CA GLN A 407 26.72 27.25 11.43
C GLN A 407 27.48 27.97 10.30
N SER A 408 27.26 27.54 9.03
CA SER A 408 27.90 28.20 7.88
C SER A 408 27.35 29.63 7.68
N ARG A 409 26.03 29.83 7.87
CA ARG A 409 25.39 31.15 7.77
C ARG A 409 25.82 32.08 8.91
N SER A 410 26.11 31.57 10.09
CA SER A 410 26.58 32.35 11.25
C SER A 410 28.06 32.76 11.18
N GLY A 411 28.73 32.46 10.08
CA GLY A 411 30.12 32.90 9.84
C GLY A 411 31.22 32.06 10.50
N ARG A 412 30.87 31.04 11.28
CA ARG A 412 31.81 30.17 11.97
C ARG A 412 32.56 29.15 11.08
N LEU A 413 32.13 28.96 9.84
CA LEU A 413 32.73 28.01 8.87
C LEU A 413 33.25 28.65 7.57
N ARG A 414 33.29 29.98 7.46
CA ARG A 414 33.81 30.66 6.25
C ARG A 414 35.30 30.39 5.92
N GLY A 415 36.01 29.62 6.70
CA GLY A 415 37.44 29.38 6.54
C GLY A 415 37.88 27.95 6.17
N ARG A 416 37.00 26.94 6.06
CA ARG A 416 37.44 25.56 5.95
C ARG A 416 37.01 24.72 4.76
N PHE A 417 35.99 25.12 3.97
CA PHE A 417 35.58 24.33 2.80
C PHE A 417 35.28 25.26 1.62
N GLY A 418 36.10 25.12 0.59
CA GLY A 418 35.89 25.76 -0.70
C GLY A 418 34.58 25.28 -1.33
N ASN A 419 34.00 26.14 -2.20
CA ASN A 419 32.79 25.91 -3.00
C ASN A 419 32.85 24.57 -3.74
N SER A 420 32.20 23.57 -3.25
CA SER A 420 31.74 22.43 -4.05
C SER A 420 30.24 22.37 -3.97
N ALA A 421 29.59 22.45 -5.12
CA ALA A 421 28.15 22.29 -5.28
C ALA A 421 27.74 20.91 -4.72
N PRO A 422 26.57 20.79 -4.08
CA PRO A 422 26.13 19.49 -3.58
C PRO A 422 25.79 18.59 -4.76
N ASP A 423 26.41 17.42 -4.78
CA ASP A 423 26.09 16.30 -5.67
C ASP A 423 24.62 15.85 -5.46
N PRO A 424 23.77 15.81 -6.48
CA PRO A 424 22.34 15.48 -6.33
C PRO A 424 22.01 14.00 -6.18
N ALA A 425 22.99 13.11 -6.03
CA ALA A 425 22.76 11.67 -6.07
C ALA A 425 23.05 10.98 -4.73
N PHE A 426 22.21 11.18 -3.72
CA PHE A 426 22.10 10.20 -2.65
C PHE A 426 20.79 9.44 -2.76
N GLN A 427 20.79 8.42 -3.60
CA GLN A 427 19.82 7.34 -3.54
C GLN A 427 20.09 6.56 -2.25
N ILE A 428 19.09 6.47 -1.37
CA ILE A 428 19.05 5.41 -0.36
C ILE A 428 18.76 4.13 -1.16
N GLY A 429 19.85 3.60 -1.75
CA GLY A 429 19.79 2.42 -2.59
C GLY A 429 19.76 1.18 -1.73
N SER A 430 18.83 0.33 -2.01
CA SER A 430 19.03 -1.10 -1.95
C SER A 430 20.09 -1.50 -2.99
N LYS A 431 21.36 -1.18 -2.73
CA LYS A 431 22.49 -1.67 -3.53
C LYS A 431 23.57 -2.19 -2.60
N GLY A 432 23.68 -3.50 -2.60
CA GLY A 432 24.86 -4.20 -2.13
C GLY A 432 24.59 -5.39 -1.24
N LEU A 433 23.94 -6.39 -1.76
CA LEU A 433 24.23 -7.79 -1.46
C LEU A 433 23.83 -8.58 -2.72
N HIS A 434 24.71 -9.45 -3.17
CA HIS A 434 24.69 -10.27 -4.36
C HIS A 434 23.31 -10.45 -5.02
N GLN A 435 23.20 -10.16 -6.30
CA GLN A 435 22.08 -10.58 -7.14
C GLN A 435 22.07 -12.13 -7.21
N PRO A 436 21.10 -12.81 -6.59
CA PRO A 436 20.59 -14.05 -7.13
C PRO A 436 19.80 -13.67 -8.38
N GLY A 437 19.92 -14.46 -9.44
CA GLY A 437 19.32 -14.16 -10.73
C GLY A 437 17.85 -13.74 -10.60
N ARG A 438 17.51 -12.65 -11.27
CA ARG A 438 16.15 -12.14 -11.39
C ARG A 438 15.22 -13.24 -11.85
N LEU A 439 14.29 -13.64 -11.01
CA LEU A 439 13.06 -14.24 -11.48
C LEU A 439 12.22 -13.10 -12.07
N HIS A 440 12.39 -12.87 -13.37
CA HIS A 440 11.52 -11.99 -14.11
C HIS A 440 10.08 -12.47 -13.99
N SER A 441 9.13 -11.52 -14.00
CA SER A 441 7.69 -11.76 -14.14
C SER A 441 7.45 -12.99 -15.02
N ILE A 442 6.89 -14.04 -14.43
CA ILE A 442 6.52 -15.26 -15.16
C ILE A 442 5.25 -14.88 -15.92
N GLU A 443 5.40 -14.54 -17.20
CA GLU A 443 4.27 -14.55 -18.13
C GLU A 443 3.84 -16.01 -18.26
N ALA A 444 2.55 -16.27 -18.10
CA ALA A 444 1.98 -17.59 -18.37
C ALA A 444 2.20 -17.92 -19.85
N GLY A 445 3.29 -18.64 -20.14
CA GLY A 445 3.63 -19.06 -21.49
C GLY A 445 2.62 -20.12 -21.95
N HIS A 446 1.84 -19.80 -22.99
CA HIS A 446 1.20 -20.84 -23.78
C HIS A 446 2.27 -21.81 -24.29
N PRO A 447 2.06 -23.12 -24.26
CA PRO A 447 2.97 -24.06 -24.88
C PRO A 447 2.91 -23.82 -26.39
N ALA A 448 4.01 -23.25 -26.94
CA ALA A 448 4.22 -23.20 -28.37
C ALA A 448 4.40 -24.64 -28.88
N ALA A 449 3.59 -25.02 -29.83
CA ALA A 449 3.77 -26.26 -30.59
C ALA A 449 5.11 -26.20 -31.33
N ASP A 450 6.01 -27.10 -30.97
CA ASP A 450 7.27 -27.34 -31.63
C ASP A 450 6.99 -27.86 -33.04
N THR A 451 7.23 -27.04 -34.08
CA THR A 451 7.39 -27.49 -35.46
C THR A 451 8.87 -27.42 -35.80
N ALA A 452 9.50 -28.58 -35.70
CA ALA A 452 10.86 -28.81 -36.22
C ALA A 452 10.88 -28.64 -37.72
N LEU A 453 11.76 -27.76 -38.19
CA LEU A 453 12.20 -27.66 -39.60
C LEU A 453 13.16 -28.82 -39.92
N GLY A 454 12.74 -29.70 -40.81
CA GLY A 454 13.61 -30.62 -41.54
C GLY A 454 13.33 -30.52 -43.02
N ALA A 455 14.36 -30.18 -43.76
CA ALA A 455 14.33 -29.92 -45.19
C ALA A 455 14.30 -31.24 -46.04
N ASP A 456 13.82 -31.06 -47.26
CA ASP A 456 14.12 -31.73 -48.52
C ASP A 456 13.22 -32.86 -49.08
N SER A 457 12.87 -32.53 -50.31
CA SER A 457 12.69 -33.34 -51.53
C SER A 457 11.28 -33.66 -52.03
N HIS A 458 11.12 -33.25 -53.26
CA HIS A 458 10.06 -33.24 -54.25
C HIS A 458 9.26 -34.53 -54.50
N PRO A 459 8.14 -34.43 -55.29
CA PRO A 459 7.03 -35.39 -55.34
C PRO A 459 7.13 -36.45 -56.45
N PRO A 460 6.21 -37.39 -56.58
CA PRO A 460 5.05 -37.12 -57.41
C PRO A 460 3.71 -37.90 -57.13
N SER A 461 2.65 -37.38 -57.77
CA SER A 461 1.58 -38.09 -58.50
C SER A 461 0.46 -38.81 -57.76
N ALA A 462 -0.74 -38.22 -57.95
CA ALA A 462 -2.01 -38.82 -58.37
C ALA A 462 -2.53 -40.15 -57.78
N ALA A 463 -3.75 -40.12 -57.24
CA ALA A 463 -4.94 -40.81 -57.73
C ALA A 463 -6.10 -40.74 -56.71
N GLN A 464 -7.17 -40.21 -57.16
CA GLN A 464 -8.59 -40.57 -57.05
C GLN A 464 -8.99 -41.74 -56.14
N GLY A 465 -10.09 -41.56 -55.44
CA GLY A 465 -10.90 -42.63 -54.86
C GLY A 465 -12.01 -42.16 -53.95
N GLU A 466 -13.20 -42.12 -54.45
CA GLU A 466 -14.48 -41.79 -53.85
C GLU A 466 -14.94 -42.69 -52.70
N LEU A 467 -15.94 -42.18 -51.98
CA LEU A 467 -17.11 -42.87 -51.36
C LEU A 467 -16.90 -43.65 -50.06
N SER A 468 -17.43 -43.21 -49.00
CA SER A 468 -18.79 -43.38 -48.48
C SER A 468 -18.96 -42.74 -47.10
#